data_f2973e027be1f89291764c6082210167
#
_entry.id   f2973e027be1f89291764c6082210167
#
_cell.length_a   1.000
_cell.length_b   1.000
_cell.length_c   1.000
_cell.angle_alpha   90.00
_cell.angle_beta   90.00
_cell.angle_gamma   90.00
#
_symmetry.space_group_name_H-M   'P 1'
#
loop_
_entity.id
_entity.type
_entity.pdbx_description
1 polymer ?
#
loop_
_entity_poly.entity_id
_entity_poly.type
_entity_poly.pdbx_seq_one_letter_code
_entity_poly.pdbx_strand_id
1 'polypeptide(L)'
;MRLLRSAIAILTLAFPAAAWNFSGHWIVGEIAYERLTPQARARVDELIRRHADFERFSKDAPADPAARARFAFVRAASWPDQILSDSRFYDETRADAQPTPLLPGFPDMMRHRTWHYYDIPISGDGTPVLEQQPPHLLTELPRLLSELTEVSPMQAAYDLPWIEHLVGDSHQPLHATSRYLKSQPKGDAGGNFVFVQGGKTLHSLWDDAAAPRDLSYEDVVRYARAITAEYPAPDLGSLDPKEWMMESFELDKSTVYTFGLETGSKEYPLVMPPSYEEKAKSVGRQRVALAGYRLAAVLNHLFH
;
A
#
# COMPACT_ATOMS: atom_id res chain seq x y z
N MET A 1 -39.15 27.06 22.39
CA MET A 1 -38.25 27.12 21.22
C MET A 1 -37.37 25.88 21.23
N ARG A 2 -37.67 24.91 20.42
CA ARG A 2 -36.84 23.69 20.24
C ARG A 2 -35.86 23.98 19.10
N LEU A 3 -34.55 24.03 19.43
CA LEU A 3 -33.48 24.11 18.45
C LEU A 3 -33.37 22.75 17.74
N LEU A 4 -33.78 22.70 16.47
CA LEU A 4 -33.43 21.59 15.58
C LEU A 4 -31.92 21.63 15.35
N ARG A 5 -31.19 20.64 15.87
CA ARG A 5 -29.83 20.35 15.47
C ARG A 5 -29.90 19.53 14.16
N SER A 6 -29.71 20.23 13.04
CA SER A 6 -29.51 19.55 11.75
C SER A 6 -28.17 18.81 11.79
N ALA A 7 -28.22 17.49 11.87
CA ALA A 7 -27.07 16.65 11.64
C ALA A 7 -26.79 16.68 10.12
N ILE A 8 -25.73 17.37 9.72
CA ILE A 8 -25.19 17.27 8.35
C ILE A 8 -24.53 15.91 8.25
N ALA A 9 -25.17 14.97 7.57
CA ALA A 9 -24.54 13.72 7.16
C ALA A 9 -23.45 14.06 6.14
N ILE A 10 -22.20 13.95 6.58
CA ILE A 10 -21.03 14.12 5.70
C ILE A 10 -20.90 12.82 4.91
N LEU A 11 -21.33 12.84 3.65
CA LEU A 11 -21.07 11.78 2.70
C LEU A 11 -19.58 11.84 2.34
N THR A 12 -18.74 11.10 3.05
CA THR A 12 -17.36 10.87 2.64
C THR A 12 -17.41 9.94 1.43
N LEU A 13 -17.17 10.49 0.24
CA LEU A 13 -16.86 9.70 -0.93
C LEU A 13 -15.50 9.00 -0.65
N ALA A 14 -15.55 7.80 -0.11
CA ALA A 14 -14.39 6.97 0.01
C ALA A 14 -13.99 6.50 -1.41
N PHE A 15 -13.01 7.15 -2.00
CA PHE A 15 -12.30 6.55 -3.12
C PHE A 15 -11.54 5.33 -2.58
N PRO A 16 -11.45 4.22 -3.33
CA PRO A 16 -10.53 3.17 -2.96
C PRO A 16 -9.12 3.78 -2.97
N ALA A 17 -8.51 3.94 -1.81
CA ALA A 17 -7.09 4.18 -1.73
C ALA A 17 -6.44 2.87 -2.18
N ALA A 18 -6.08 2.77 -3.46
CA ALA A 18 -5.15 1.76 -3.92
C ALA A 18 -3.77 2.37 -3.71
N ALA A 19 -2.87 1.60 -3.12
CA ALA A 19 -1.44 1.87 -3.05
C ALA A 19 -0.79 1.74 -4.44
N TRP A 20 0.50 1.35 -4.50
CA TRP A 20 1.02 0.88 -5.79
C TRP A 20 -0.04 0.03 -6.48
N ASN A 21 -0.21 0.16 -7.79
CA ASN A 21 -1.11 -0.76 -8.48
C ASN A 21 -0.68 -2.22 -8.21
N PHE A 22 -1.55 -3.18 -8.46
CA PHE A 22 -1.27 -4.60 -8.12
C PHE A 22 0.07 -5.09 -8.63
N SER A 23 0.48 -4.66 -9.84
CA SER A 23 1.79 -5.02 -10.40
C SER A 23 2.95 -4.47 -9.58
N GLY A 24 2.83 -3.27 -9.01
CA GLY A 24 3.83 -2.68 -8.12
C GLY A 24 4.02 -3.52 -6.86
N HIS A 25 2.93 -3.91 -6.18
CA HIS A 25 2.98 -4.81 -5.02
C HIS A 25 3.57 -6.18 -5.37
N TRP A 26 3.20 -6.76 -6.52
CA TRP A 26 3.78 -8.03 -6.96
C TRP A 26 5.28 -7.92 -7.23
N ILE A 27 5.75 -6.79 -7.75
CA ILE A 27 7.19 -6.56 -7.96
C ILE A 27 7.90 -6.46 -6.60
N VAL A 28 7.32 -5.79 -5.59
CA VAL A 28 7.85 -5.78 -4.20
C VAL A 28 7.99 -7.21 -3.66
N GLY A 29 6.91 -8.01 -3.76
CA GLY A 29 6.90 -9.42 -3.34
C GLY A 29 7.93 -10.27 -4.08
N GLU A 30 8.06 -10.10 -5.39
CA GLU A 30 9.02 -10.85 -6.21
C GLU A 30 10.47 -10.51 -5.86
N ILE A 31 10.80 -9.20 -5.71
CA ILE A 31 12.12 -8.75 -5.27
C ILE A 31 12.47 -9.30 -3.89
N ALA A 32 11.50 -9.31 -2.98
CA ALA A 32 11.68 -9.87 -1.65
C ALA A 32 11.93 -11.37 -1.71
N TYR A 33 11.08 -12.14 -2.39
CA TYR A 33 11.17 -13.58 -2.44
C TYR A 33 12.52 -14.07 -3.00
N GLU A 34 13.06 -13.41 -4.02
CA GLU A 34 14.37 -13.75 -4.58
C GLU A 34 15.53 -13.59 -3.58
N ARG A 35 15.32 -12.82 -2.50
CA ARG A 35 16.33 -12.50 -1.46
C ARG A 35 16.11 -13.17 -0.12
N LEU A 36 15.06 -13.98 -0.01
CA LEU A 36 14.82 -14.75 1.21
C LEU A 36 15.93 -15.80 1.40
N THR A 37 16.38 -15.93 2.65
CA THR A 37 17.19 -17.06 3.07
C THR A 37 16.41 -18.37 2.88
N PRO A 38 17.06 -19.55 2.79
CA PRO A 38 16.34 -20.82 2.70
C PRO A 38 15.36 -21.03 3.85
N GLN A 39 15.69 -20.60 5.06
CA GLN A 39 14.84 -20.71 6.26
C GLN A 39 13.60 -19.81 6.13
N ALA A 40 13.82 -18.53 5.85
CA ALA A 40 12.72 -17.57 5.68
C ALA A 40 11.80 -18.00 4.51
N ARG A 41 12.37 -18.45 3.40
CA ARG A 41 11.61 -18.96 2.25
C ARG A 41 10.73 -20.14 2.63
N ALA A 42 11.28 -21.14 3.33
CA ALA A 42 10.52 -22.29 3.78
C ALA A 42 9.35 -21.87 4.69
N ARG A 43 9.58 -20.88 5.54
CA ARG A 43 8.56 -20.39 6.47
C ARG A 43 7.47 -19.58 5.75
N VAL A 44 7.80 -18.66 4.87
CA VAL A 44 6.78 -17.92 4.10
C VAL A 44 5.99 -18.83 3.18
N ASP A 45 6.63 -19.85 2.58
CA ASP A 45 5.98 -20.88 1.77
C ASP A 45 4.99 -21.71 2.58
N GLU A 46 5.31 -22.01 3.83
CA GLU A 46 4.40 -22.70 4.74
C GLU A 46 3.20 -21.80 5.08
N LEU A 47 3.45 -20.54 5.45
CA LEU A 47 2.41 -19.60 5.86
C LEU A 47 1.45 -19.30 4.70
N ILE A 48 1.98 -19.00 3.51
CA ILE A 48 1.13 -18.67 2.38
C ILE A 48 0.21 -19.83 1.96
N ARG A 49 0.69 -21.09 2.06
CA ARG A 49 -0.15 -22.29 1.82
C ARG A 49 -1.25 -22.47 2.86
N ARG A 50 -1.12 -21.90 4.04
CA ARG A 50 -2.12 -21.93 5.12
C ARG A 50 -3.17 -20.84 5.02
N HIS A 51 -2.91 -19.79 4.21
CA HIS A 51 -3.84 -18.69 4.06
C HIS A 51 -5.17 -19.16 3.46
N ALA A 52 -6.29 -18.68 3.99
CA ALA A 52 -7.63 -19.10 3.56
C ALA A 52 -7.90 -18.86 2.05
N ASP A 53 -7.28 -17.83 1.47
CA ASP A 53 -7.36 -17.52 0.03
C ASP A 53 -6.20 -18.09 -0.80
N PHE A 54 -5.45 -19.11 -0.31
CA PHE A 54 -4.31 -19.68 -1.04
C PHE A 54 -4.67 -20.13 -2.47
N GLU A 55 -5.82 -20.79 -2.64
CA GLU A 55 -6.27 -21.23 -3.97
C GLU A 55 -6.57 -20.05 -4.91
N ARG A 56 -7.00 -18.91 -4.37
CA ARG A 56 -7.18 -17.67 -5.12
C ARG A 56 -5.84 -17.08 -5.54
N PHE A 57 -4.86 -17.03 -4.63
CA PHE A 57 -3.52 -16.53 -4.92
C PHE A 57 -2.79 -17.38 -5.96
N SER A 58 -2.95 -18.70 -5.87
CA SER A 58 -2.28 -19.68 -6.73
C SER A 58 -3.07 -20.05 -7.98
N LYS A 59 -4.17 -19.32 -8.26
CA LYS A 59 -4.87 -19.50 -9.54
C LYS A 59 -3.93 -19.20 -10.70
N ASP A 60 -3.87 -20.09 -11.65
CA ASP A 60 -2.98 -20.05 -12.82
C ASP A 60 -1.46 -20.21 -12.49
N ALA A 61 -1.14 -20.66 -11.27
CA ALA A 61 0.24 -20.92 -10.86
C ALA A 61 0.80 -22.20 -11.55
N PRO A 62 2.14 -22.29 -11.65
CA PRO A 62 2.80 -23.53 -12.08
C PRO A 62 2.42 -24.73 -11.19
N ALA A 63 2.45 -25.93 -11.77
CA ALA A 63 2.12 -27.17 -11.05
C ALA A 63 3.17 -27.58 -10.00
N ASP A 64 4.43 -27.15 -10.15
CA ASP A 64 5.46 -27.40 -9.16
C ASP A 64 5.14 -26.72 -7.82
N PRO A 65 5.17 -27.45 -6.68
CA PRO A 65 4.73 -26.93 -5.41
C PRO A 65 5.52 -25.71 -4.89
N ALA A 66 6.83 -25.63 -5.19
CA ALA A 66 7.66 -24.51 -4.77
C ALA A 66 7.40 -23.28 -5.65
N ALA A 67 7.31 -23.47 -6.96
CA ALA A 67 6.92 -22.41 -7.89
C ALA A 67 5.51 -21.89 -7.61
N ARG A 68 4.58 -22.78 -7.23
CA ARG A 68 3.21 -22.43 -6.83
C ARG A 68 3.18 -21.57 -5.56
N ALA A 69 4.01 -21.90 -4.55
CA ALA A 69 4.09 -21.12 -3.33
C ALA A 69 4.70 -19.72 -3.58
N ARG A 70 5.79 -19.64 -4.38
CA ARG A 70 6.36 -18.36 -4.82
C ARG A 70 5.32 -17.50 -5.54
N PHE A 71 4.62 -18.07 -6.51
CA PHE A 71 3.58 -17.39 -7.25
C PHE A 71 2.50 -16.85 -6.31
N ALA A 72 2.03 -17.68 -5.35
CA ALA A 72 1.01 -17.29 -4.38
C ALA A 72 1.50 -16.17 -3.44
N PHE A 73 2.74 -16.23 -2.94
CA PHE A 73 3.35 -15.18 -2.13
C PHE A 73 3.36 -13.85 -2.89
N VAL A 74 3.86 -13.84 -4.12
CA VAL A 74 3.88 -12.63 -4.95
C VAL A 74 2.48 -12.05 -5.18
N ARG A 75 1.50 -12.91 -5.46
CA ARG A 75 0.11 -12.49 -5.72
C ARG A 75 -0.61 -12.01 -4.45
N ALA A 76 -0.24 -12.55 -3.30
CA ALA A 76 -0.80 -12.17 -2.01
C ALA A 76 -0.46 -10.73 -1.61
N ALA A 77 0.66 -10.18 -2.07
CA ALA A 77 1.05 -8.80 -1.78
C ALA A 77 0.02 -7.74 -2.21
N SER A 78 -0.91 -8.05 -3.12
CA SER A 78 -2.03 -7.16 -3.49
C SER A 78 -3.38 -7.56 -2.88
N TRP A 79 -3.42 -8.60 -2.04
CA TRP A 79 -4.68 -9.07 -1.46
C TRP A 79 -5.38 -8.03 -0.57
N PRO A 80 -4.69 -7.22 0.26
CA PRO A 80 -5.33 -6.15 1.05
C PRO A 80 -6.12 -5.15 0.21
N ASP A 81 -5.64 -4.79 -0.97
CA ASP A 81 -6.39 -3.96 -1.91
C ASP A 81 -7.59 -4.69 -2.53
N GLN A 82 -7.44 -5.99 -2.81
CA GLN A 82 -8.51 -6.77 -3.42
C GLN A 82 -9.71 -6.90 -2.49
N ILE A 83 -9.48 -7.02 -1.16
CA ILE A 83 -10.59 -7.12 -0.20
C ILE A 83 -11.39 -5.83 -0.05
N LEU A 84 -10.85 -4.67 -0.48
CA LEU A 84 -11.59 -3.41 -0.49
C LEU A 84 -12.85 -3.46 -1.37
N SER A 85 -12.85 -4.32 -2.39
CA SER A 85 -13.99 -4.53 -3.29
C SER A 85 -14.66 -5.90 -3.15
N ASP A 86 -14.14 -6.80 -2.30
CA ASP A 86 -14.66 -8.14 -2.09
C ASP A 86 -15.88 -8.11 -1.15
N SER A 87 -17.01 -8.61 -1.60
CA SER A 87 -18.26 -8.61 -0.83
C SER A 87 -18.25 -9.52 0.41
N ARG A 88 -17.25 -10.38 0.56
CA ARG A 88 -17.03 -11.17 1.78
C ARG A 88 -16.63 -10.28 2.96
N PHE A 89 -16.01 -9.12 2.68
CA PHE A 89 -15.49 -8.19 3.67
C PHE A 89 -16.35 -6.94 3.75
N TYR A 90 -16.57 -6.42 4.96
CA TYR A 90 -17.33 -5.20 5.17
C TYR A 90 -16.41 -4.00 5.46
N ASP A 91 -16.91 -2.82 5.15
CA ASP A 91 -16.21 -1.54 5.39
C ASP A 91 -16.54 -1.04 6.80
N GLU A 92 -15.67 -1.32 7.75
CA GLU A 92 -15.81 -0.97 9.17
C GLU A 92 -15.76 0.55 9.43
N THR A 93 -15.30 1.34 8.46
CA THR A 93 -15.22 2.80 8.59
C THR A 93 -16.56 3.49 8.37
N ARG A 94 -17.55 2.77 7.84
CA ARG A 94 -18.88 3.31 7.58
C ARG A 94 -19.75 3.27 8.83
N ALA A 95 -20.46 4.35 9.09
CA ALA A 95 -21.40 4.43 10.23
C ALA A 95 -22.57 3.43 10.13
N ASP A 96 -22.90 2.96 8.91
CA ASP A 96 -23.96 1.98 8.62
C ASP A 96 -23.39 0.58 8.29
N ALA A 97 -22.11 0.33 8.62
CA ALA A 97 -21.45 -0.94 8.34
C ALA A 97 -22.22 -2.13 8.96
N GLN A 98 -22.41 -3.15 8.14
CA GLN A 98 -23.00 -4.42 8.60
C GLN A 98 -21.91 -5.50 8.51
N PRO A 99 -21.48 -6.08 9.65
CA PRO A 99 -20.50 -7.17 9.66
C PRO A 99 -20.98 -8.35 8.82
N THR A 100 -20.09 -8.87 7.99
CA THR A 100 -20.32 -10.10 7.24
C THR A 100 -20.00 -11.32 8.11
N PRO A 101 -20.57 -12.50 7.82
CA PRO A 101 -20.25 -13.72 8.56
C PRO A 101 -18.75 -14.03 8.52
N LEU A 102 -18.20 -14.36 9.70
CA LEU A 102 -16.81 -14.81 9.80
C LEU A 102 -16.60 -16.11 9.04
N LEU A 103 -15.64 -16.12 8.12
CA LEU A 103 -15.28 -17.29 7.34
C LEU A 103 -14.09 -18.04 7.98
N PRO A 104 -14.03 -19.38 7.84
CA PRO A 104 -12.91 -20.17 8.37
C PRO A 104 -11.55 -19.68 7.84
N GLY A 105 -10.59 -19.55 8.73
CA GLY A 105 -9.23 -19.14 8.39
C GLY A 105 -8.99 -17.63 8.36
N PHE A 106 -10.01 -16.83 8.64
CA PHE A 106 -9.89 -15.37 8.82
C PHE A 106 -10.11 -15.00 10.30
N PRO A 107 -9.33 -14.07 10.87
CA PRO A 107 -9.56 -13.57 12.22
C PRO A 107 -10.77 -12.63 12.29
N ASP A 108 -11.04 -11.92 11.22
CA ASP A 108 -12.18 -11.03 11.01
C ASP A 108 -12.52 -10.90 9.52
N MET A 109 -13.54 -10.10 9.20
CA MET A 109 -13.97 -9.82 7.83
C MET A 109 -13.98 -8.31 7.55
N MET A 110 -13.09 -7.56 8.19
CA MET A 110 -12.93 -6.13 7.98
C MET A 110 -12.05 -5.84 6.75
N ARG A 111 -12.28 -4.72 6.11
CA ARG A 111 -11.44 -4.25 4.98
C ARG A 111 -10.18 -3.55 5.44
N HIS A 112 -10.09 -3.15 6.70
CA HIS A 112 -8.96 -2.44 7.30
C HIS A 112 -8.45 -1.25 6.45
N ARG A 113 -9.40 -0.47 5.92
CA ARG A 113 -9.11 0.61 4.95
C ARG A 113 -8.09 1.62 5.44
N THR A 114 -8.04 1.90 6.73
CA THR A 114 -7.13 2.87 7.33
C THR A 114 -5.72 2.33 7.55
N TRP A 115 -5.51 1.01 7.43
CA TRP A 115 -4.18 0.43 7.60
C TRP A 115 -3.21 0.80 6.48
N HIS A 116 -3.71 1.07 5.29
CA HIS A 116 -2.91 1.29 4.07
C HIS A 116 -2.05 2.55 4.10
N TYR A 117 -2.33 3.52 4.95
CA TYR A 117 -1.67 4.83 4.93
C TYR A 117 -1.56 5.43 6.33
N TYR A 118 -0.72 6.45 6.45
CA TYR A 118 -0.71 7.37 7.58
C TYR A 118 -0.53 8.80 7.05
N ASP A 119 -1.60 9.58 7.12
CA ASP A 119 -1.68 10.95 6.62
C ASP A 119 -0.93 11.91 7.55
N ILE A 120 0.40 12.05 7.37
CA ILE A 120 1.17 13.12 8.01
C ILE A 120 0.71 14.44 7.40
N PRO A 121 0.13 15.36 8.18
CA PRO A 121 -0.52 16.52 7.59
C PRO A 121 0.48 17.58 7.15
N ILE A 122 0.27 18.13 5.95
CA ILE A 122 0.98 19.30 5.44
C ILE A 122 -0.01 20.45 5.30
N SER A 123 0.27 21.62 5.93
CA SER A 123 -0.46 22.85 5.64
C SER A 123 0.28 23.68 4.62
N GLY A 124 -0.34 23.91 3.46
CA GLY A 124 0.28 24.69 2.38
C GLY A 124 0.07 26.21 2.52
N ASP A 125 -0.98 26.63 3.24
CA ASP A 125 -1.41 28.04 3.34
C ASP A 125 -1.84 28.46 4.74
N GLY A 126 -1.45 27.70 5.77
CA GLY A 126 -1.82 27.93 7.17
C GLY A 126 -3.19 27.37 7.56
N THR A 127 -3.83 26.57 6.70
CA THR A 127 -5.07 25.86 7.04
C THR A 127 -4.83 24.92 8.22
N PRO A 128 -5.72 24.90 9.23
CA PRO A 128 -5.63 23.91 10.32
C PRO A 128 -5.62 22.48 9.79
N VAL A 129 -4.77 21.66 10.37
CA VAL A 129 -4.60 20.26 9.98
C VAL A 129 -5.32 19.34 10.96
N LEU A 130 -5.62 18.12 10.52
CA LEU A 130 -6.16 17.04 11.34
C LEU A 130 -5.16 15.89 11.37
N GLU A 131 -4.90 15.35 12.55
CA GLU A 131 -4.12 14.12 12.71
C GLU A 131 -5.01 12.90 12.51
N GLN A 132 -4.51 11.95 11.73
CA GLN A 132 -5.17 10.65 11.58
C GLN A 132 -5.08 9.87 12.89
N GLN A 133 -6.19 9.31 13.34
CA GLN A 133 -6.25 8.49 14.53
C GLN A 133 -6.01 7.02 14.19
N PRO A 134 -5.44 6.21 15.11
CA PRO A 134 -5.32 4.77 14.94
C PRO A 134 -6.69 4.08 14.74
N PRO A 135 -6.72 2.91 14.06
CA PRO A 135 -5.58 2.21 13.46
C PRO A 135 -5.14 2.83 12.12
N HIS A 136 -3.84 2.80 11.84
CA HIS A 136 -3.24 3.26 10.59
C HIS A 136 -1.90 2.55 10.35
N LEU A 137 -1.24 2.77 9.20
CA LEU A 137 -0.03 2.06 8.79
C LEU A 137 1.05 2.03 9.90
N LEU A 138 1.32 3.17 10.54
CA LEU A 138 2.34 3.26 11.60
C LEU A 138 1.95 2.62 12.94
N THR A 139 0.71 2.20 13.14
CA THR A 139 0.34 1.35 14.29
C THR A 139 0.31 -0.11 13.91
N GLU A 140 -0.16 -0.43 12.71
CA GLU A 140 -0.43 -1.81 12.33
C GLU A 140 0.80 -2.54 11.78
N LEU A 141 1.59 -1.92 10.90
CA LEU A 141 2.78 -2.60 10.36
C LEU A 141 3.79 -2.99 11.46
N PRO A 142 4.17 -2.10 12.42
CA PRO A 142 5.03 -2.50 13.54
C PRO A 142 4.42 -3.60 14.40
N ARG A 143 3.10 -3.56 14.67
CA ARG A 143 2.40 -4.59 15.43
C ARG A 143 2.48 -5.94 14.71
N LEU A 144 2.10 -6.00 13.43
CA LEU A 144 2.14 -7.22 12.64
C LEU A 144 3.55 -7.82 12.57
N LEU A 145 4.57 -6.98 12.38
CA LEU A 145 5.97 -7.43 12.38
C LEU A 145 6.40 -8.01 13.73
N SER A 146 6.03 -7.37 14.84
CA SER A 146 6.40 -7.84 16.20
C SER A 146 5.67 -9.12 16.59
N GLU A 147 4.46 -9.33 16.09
CA GLU A 147 3.60 -10.46 16.48
C GLU A 147 3.73 -11.68 15.54
N LEU A 148 4.28 -11.52 14.34
CA LEU A 148 4.25 -12.56 13.28
C LEU A 148 4.77 -13.93 13.72
N THR A 149 5.75 -13.97 14.62
CA THR A 149 6.34 -15.22 15.14
C THR A 149 5.69 -15.69 16.43
N GLU A 150 4.89 -14.84 17.09
CA GLU A 150 4.27 -15.10 18.38
C GLU A 150 2.82 -15.59 18.28
N VAL A 151 2.15 -15.28 17.17
CA VAL A 151 0.74 -15.65 16.94
C VAL A 151 0.59 -17.08 16.40
N SER A 152 -0.65 -17.57 16.38
CA SER A 152 -0.94 -18.89 15.81
C SER A 152 -0.55 -18.95 14.32
N PRO A 153 -0.21 -20.15 13.79
CA PRO A 153 0.10 -20.28 12.36
C PRO A 153 -1.01 -19.83 11.41
N MET A 154 -2.25 -19.86 11.83
CA MET A 154 -3.40 -19.38 11.06
C MET A 154 -3.41 -17.84 11.04
N GLN A 155 -3.18 -17.20 12.18
CA GLN A 155 -3.07 -15.75 12.28
C GLN A 155 -1.85 -15.26 11.49
N ALA A 156 -0.68 -15.88 11.65
CA ALA A 156 0.53 -15.53 10.89
C ALA A 156 0.33 -15.66 9.36
N ALA A 157 -0.45 -16.64 8.93
CA ALA A 157 -0.82 -16.81 7.52
C ALA A 157 -1.69 -15.65 7.01
N TYR A 158 -2.61 -15.14 7.82
CA TYR A 158 -3.42 -13.96 7.52
C TYR A 158 -2.58 -12.67 7.55
N ASP A 159 -1.65 -12.55 8.50
CA ASP A 159 -0.84 -11.35 8.69
C ASP A 159 0.23 -11.17 7.60
N LEU A 160 0.74 -12.26 7.02
CA LEU A 160 1.81 -12.21 6.02
C LEU A 160 1.46 -11.34 4.80
N PRO A 161 0.32 -11.52 4.10
CA PRO A 161 -0.08 -10.62 3.00
C PRO A 161 -0.22 -9.16 3.42
N TRP A 162 -0.68 -8.89 4.64
CA TRP A 162 -0.72 -7.54 5.18
C TRP A 162 0.67 -6.93 5.34
N ILE A 163 1.62 -7.69 5.87
CA ILE A 163 3.02 -7.23 5.98
C ILE A 163 3.61 -6.93 4.61
N GLU A 164 3.44 -7.84 3.63
CA GLU A 164 3.92 -7.65 2.26
C GLU A 164 3.38 -6.35 1.66
N HIS A 165 2.09 -6.13 1.81
CA HIS A 165 1.38 -4.98 1.30
C HIS A 165 1.81 -3.67 1.96
N LEU A 166 1.74 -3.60 3.30
CA LEU A 166 2.03 -2.39 4.06
C LEU A 166 3.51 -1.96 3.97
N VAL A 167 4.43 -2.92 3.77
CA VAL A 167 5.81 -2.57 3.41
C VAL A 167 5.84 -1.89 2.05
N GLY A 168 5.08 -2.35 1.07
CA GLY A 168 4.92 -1.67 -0.21
C GLY A 168 4.36 -0.25 -0.04
N ASP A 169 3.25 -0.12 0.70
CA ASP A 169 2.54 1.13 0.96
C ASP A 169 3.41 2.18 1.64
N SER A 170 4.20 1.76 2.65
CA SER A 170 5.11 2.66 3.36
C SER A 170 6.17 3.30 2.45
N HIS A 171 6.36 2.77 1.24
CA HIS A 171 7.30 3.29 0.25
C HIS A 171 6.62 4.07 -0.89
N GLN A 172 5.29 4.13 -0.95
CA GLN A 172 4.55 5.00 -1.86
C GLN A 172 4.42 6.38 -1.21
N PRO A 173 5.01 7.45 -1.80
CA PRO A 173 5.05 8.76 -1.14
C PRO A 173 3.68 9.23 -0.65
N LEU A 174 2.64 9.20 -1.48
CA LEU A 174 1.31 9.71 -1.15
C LEU A 174 0.53 8.87 -0.13
N HIS A 175 1.09 7.76 0.37
CA HIS A 175 0.59 7.05 1.54
C HIS A 175 1.13 7.62 2.87
N ALA A 176 2.03 8.61 2.78
CA ALA A 176 2.65 9.24 3.94
C ALA A 176 2.12 10.65 4.22
N THR A 177 1.14 11.14 3.48
CA THR A 177 0.73 12.54 3.66
C THR A 177 -0.71 12.85 3.24
N SER A 178 -1.27 13.90 3.82
CA SER A 178 -2.43 14.63 3.31
C SER A 178 -2.17 16.12 3.37
N ARG A 179 -2.37 16.84 2.25
CA ARG A 179 -2.14 18.26 2.14
C ARG A 179 -3.43 19.04 2.38
N TYR A 180 -3.37 19.98 3.33
CA TYR A 180 -4.47 20.83 3.75
C TYR A 180 -4.34 22.23 3.16
N LEU A 181 -5.39 22.72 2.50
CA LEU A 181 -5.50 24.05 1.91
C LEU A 181 -6.85 24.66 2.24
N LYS A 182 -6.98 25.98 2.16
CA LYS A 182 -8.28 26.67 2.29
C LYS A 182 -9.32 26.14 1.30
N SER A 183 -8.88 25.74 0.10
CA SER A 183 -9.72 25.07 -0.90
C SER A 183 -10.05 23.62 -0.57
N GLN A 184 -9.25 22.98 0.28
CA GLN A 184 -9.37 21.57 0.72
C GLN A 184 -9.13 21.45 2.23
N PRO A 185 -10.03 22.00 3.07
CA PRO A 185 -9.82 22.10 4.52
C PRO A 185 -9.93 20.76 5.27
N LYS A 186 -10.28 19.67 4.57
CA LYS A 186 -10.32 18.31 5.11
C LYS A 186 -9.12 17.45 4.66
N GLY A 187 -8.15 18.08 4.00
CA GLY A 187 -7.04 17.39 3.36
C GLY A 187 -7.37 16.88 1.95
N ASP A 188 -6.34 16.56 1.20
CA ASP A 188 -6.47 16.05 -0.17
C ASP A 188 -6.43 14.52 -0.26
N ALA A 189 -6.44 13.83 0.90
CA ALA A 189 -6.41 12.38 1.00
C ALA A 189 -5.26 11.77 0.18
N GLY A 190 -4.03 12.18 0.46
CA GLY A 190 -2.86 11.69 -0.27
C GLY A 190 -2.93 12.01 -1.77
N GLY A 191 -3.43 13.18 -2.16
CA GLY A 191 -3.56 13.58 -3.55
C GLY A 191 -4.73 12.95 -4.32
N ASN A 192 -5.64 12.22 -3.66
CA ASN A 192 -6.85 11.67 -4.29
C ASN A 192 -7.84 12.76 -4.74
N PHE A 193 -7.78 13.94 -4.14
CA PHE A 193 -8.57 15.11 -4.54
C PHE A 193 -7.78 16.12 -5.36
N VAL A 194 -6.60 15.76 -5.84
CA VAL A 194 -5.80 16.55 -6.80
C VAL A 194 -5.94 15.91 -8.17
N PHE A 195 -6.63 16.59 -9.10
CA PHE A 195 -6.88 16.05 -10.43
C PHE A 195 -5.79 16.49 -11.40
N VAL A 196 -5.25 15.53 -12.13
CA VAL A 196 -4.21 15.74 -13.15
C VAL A 196 -4.71 15.30 -14.52
N GLN A 197 -4.03 15.72 -15.58
CA GLN A 197 -4.39 15.36 -16.95
C GLN A 197 -4.47 13.84 -17.16
N GLY A 198 -5.18 13.40 -18.20
CA GLY A 198 -5.35 12.00 -18.51
C GLY A 198 -6.43 11.30 -17.68
N GLY A 199 -7.29 12.05 -16.99
CA GLY A 199 -8.40 11.52 -16.20
C GLY A 199 -7.96 10.86 -14.89
N LYS A 200 -6.76 11.17 -14.41
CA LYS A 200 -6.17 10.63 -13.19
C LYS A 200 -6.27 11.60 -12.02
N THR A 201 -6.10 11.08 -10.80
CA THR A 201 -5.71 11.86 -9.64
C THR A 201 -4.18 11.84 -9.49
N LEU A 202 -3.62 12.74 -8.70
CA LEU A 202 -2.20 12.73 -8.36
C LEU A 202 -1.83 11.39 -7.72
N HIS A 203 -2.65 10.88 -6.79
CA HIS A 203 -2.48 9.58 -6.17
C HIS A 203 -2.37 8.46 -7.21
N SER A 204 -3.36 8.34 -8.11
CA SER A 204 -3.35 7.27 -9.11
C SER A 204 -2.22 7.40 -10.15
N LEU A 205 -1.68 8.61 -10.37
CA LEU A 205 -0.50 8.79 -11.20
C LEU A 205 0.73 8.17 -10.51
N TRP A 206 0.88 8.36 -9.20
CA TRP A 206 1.98 7.81 -8.42
C TRP A 206 1.85 6.30 -8.22
N ASP A 207 0.62 5.77 -8.05
CA ASP A 207 0.39 4.32 -7.99
C ASP A 207 0.85 3.60 -9.25
N ASP A 208 0.72 4.26 -10.41
CA ASP A 208 1.13 3.72 -11.70
C ASP A 208 2.61 4.04 -12.03
N ALA A 209 3.34 4.75 -11.16
CA ALA A 209 4.66 5.24 -11.49
C ALA A 209 5.72 4.12 -11.58
N ALA A 210 5.62 3.09 -10.74
CA ALA A 210 6.61 2.01 -10.70
C ALA A 210 6.48 1.02 -11.85
N ALA A 211 5.25 0.69 -12.27
CA ALA A 211 4.98 -0.31 -13.29
C ALA A 211 3.60 -0.13 -13.95
N PRO A 212 3.40 -0.61 -15.18
CA PRO A 212 2.08 -0.72 -15.78
C PRO A 212 1.13 -1.57 -14.93
N ARG A 213 -0.18 -1.31 -15.04
CA ARG A 213 -1.21 -2.17 -14.46
C ARG A 213 -1.26 -3.52 -15.16
N ASP A 214 -1.79 -4.52 -14.50
CA ASP A 214 -2.19 -5.81 -15.08
C ASP A 214 -1.04 -6.59 -15.76
N LEU A 215 0.17 -6.54 -15.18
CA LEU A 215 1.29 -7.35 -15.66
C LEU A 215 0.99 -8.86 -15.52
N SER A 216 1.43 -9.66 -16.49
CA SER A 216 1.53 -11.11 -16.30
C SER A 216 2.59 -11.43 -15.24
N TYR A 217 2.55 -12.64 -14.68
CA TYR A 217 3.58 -13.03 -13.69
C TYR A 217 4.99 -13.02 -14.30
N GLU A 218 5.14 -13.47 -15.54
CA GLU A 218 6.40 -13.42 -16.27
C GLU A 218 6.91 -11.98 -16.45
N ASP A 219 6.00 -11.04 -16.69
CA ASP A 219 6.34 -9.63 -16.77
C ASP A 219 6.76 -9.07 -15.42
N VAL A 220 6.08 -9.45 -14.33
CA VAL A 220 6.48 -9.08 -12.96
C VAL A 220 7.92 -9.51 -12.67
N VAL A 221 8.27 -10.77 -12.98
CA VAL A 221 9.63 -11.29 -12.83
C VAL A 221 10.62 -10.48 -13.67
N ARG A 222 10.26 -10.15 -14.93
CA ARG A 222 11.12 -9.35 -15.81
C ARG A 222 11.30 -7.91 -15.29
N TYR A 223 10.23 -7.27 -14.81
CA TYR A 223 10.28 -5.94 -14.23
C TYR A 223 11.10 -5.92 -12.93
N ALA A 224 10.91 -6.88 -12.04
CA ALA A 224 11.68 -7.00 -10.81
C ALA A 224 13.20 -7.09 -11.10
N ARG A 225 13.60 -7.90 -12.06
CA ARG A 225 15.00 -8.00 -12.51
C ARG A 225 15.53 -6.71 -13.10
N ALA A 226 14.75 -6.05 -13.96
CA ALA A 226 15.16 -4.80 -14.58
C ALA A 226 15.32 -3.69 -13.52
N ILE A 227 14.37 -3.57 -12.60
CA ILE A 227 14.39 -2.60 -11.50
C ILE A 227 15.57 -2.84 -10.57
N THR A 228 15.84 -4.10 -10.18
CA THR A 228 16.96 -4.39 -9.29
C THR A 228 18.34 -4.27 -9.96
N ALA A 229 18.41 -4.37 -11.26
CA ALA A 229 19.62 -4.06 -12.02
C ALA A 229 19.88 -2.55 -12.11
N GLU A 230 18.81 -1.74 -12.24
CA GLU A 230 18.90 -0.27 -12.27
C GLU A 230 19.13 0.32 -10.87
N TYR A 231 18.49 -0.26 -9.86
CA TYR A 231 18.57 0.16 -8.46
C TYR A 231 19.03 -1.02 -7.59
N PRO A 232 20.33 -1.34 -7.58
CA PRO A 232 20.86 -2.41 -6.72
C PRO A 232 20.65 -2.07 -5.24
N ALA A 233 20.61 -3.10 -4.40
CA ALA A 233 20.35 -2.94 -2.97
C ALA A 233 21.36 -1.96 -2.34
N PRO A 234 20.89 -0.85 -1.75
CA PRO A 234 21.75 0.06 -1.01
C PRO A 234 22.04 -0.51 0.40
N ASP A 235 22.77 0.23 1.21
CA ASP A 235 22.63 0.09 2.65
C ASP A 235 21.17 0.39 3.03
N LEU A 236 20.49 -0.60 3.62
CA LEU A 236 19.06 -0.49 3.92
C LEU A 236 18.75 0.47 5.07
N GLY A 237 19.78 0.87 5.84
CA GLY A 237 19.61 1.73 7.00
C GLY A 237 18.74 1.06 8.07
N SER A 238 17.77 1.81 8.56
CA SER A 238 16.81 1.32 9.56
C SER A 238 15.76 0.38 8.93
N LEU A 239 15.35 -0.62 9.69
CA LEU A 239 14.19 -1.47 9.39
C LEU A 239 12.93 -1.02 10.17
N ASP A 240 12.92 0.18 10.74
CA ASP A 240 11.76 0.77 11.38
C ASP A 240 10.78 1.35 10.34
N PRO A 241 9.52 0.87 10.28
CA PRO A 241 8.50 1.41 9.38
C PRO A 241 8.27 2.92 9.51
N LYS A 242 8.50 3.49 10.69
CA LYS A 242 8.39 4.93 10.91
C LYS A 242 9.39 5.71 10.06
N GLU A 243 10.62 5.23 9.95
CA GLU A 243 11.64 5.88 9.12
C GLU A 243 11.30 5.77 7.64
N TRP A 244 10.75 4.64 7.18
CA TRP A 244 10.31 4.47 5.79
C TRP A 244 9.20 5.45 5.40
N MET A 245 8.24 5.65 6.33
CA MET A 245 7.18 6.65 6.15
C MET A 245 7.73 8.08 6.12
N MET A 246 8.71 8.40 6.97
CA MET A 246 9.35 9.72 6.95
C MET A 246 10.13 9.98 5.65
N GLU A 247 10.81 8.97 5.09
CA GLU A 247 11.43 9.07 3.77
C GLU A 247 10.37 9.38 2.68
N SER A 248 9.22 8.68 2.72
CA SER A 248 8.10 8.91 1.80
C SER A 248 7.54 10.32 1.95
N PHE A 249 7.36 10.79 3.19
CA PHE A 249 6.92 12.16 3.49
C PHE A 249 7.89 13.24 2.98
N GLU A 250 9.20 13.03 3.09
CA GLU A 250 10.18 13.97 2.52
C GLU A 250 10.14 14.00 0.99
N LEU A 251 9.85 12.86 0.35
CA LEU A 251 9.60 12.81 -1.10
C LEU A 251 8.33 13.57 -1.49
N ASP A 252 7.30 13.55 -0.67
CA ASP A 252 6.08 14.34 -0.91
C ASP A 252 6.40 15.83 -1.01
N LYS A 253 7.16 16.34 -0.06
CA LYS A 253 7.53 17.76 -0.02
C LYS A 253 8.50 18.17 -1.13
N SER A 254 9.45 17.31 -1.45
CA SER A 254 10.55 17.64 -2.37
C SER A 254 10.27 17.28 -3.84
N THR A 255 9.38 16.34 -4.09
CA THR A 255 9.19 15.76 -5.43
C THR A 255 7.74 15.68 -5.87
N VAL A 256 6.81 15.31 -4.97
CA VAL A 256 5.40 15.13 -5.35
C VAL A 256 4.67 16.46 -5.45
N TYR A 257 4.64 17.27 -4.39
CA TYR A 257 3.90 18.54 -4.35
C TYR A 257 4.77 19.71 -4.82
N THR A 258 5.28 19.63 -6.06
CA THR A 258 6.16 20.68 -6.64
C THR A 258 5.41 21.75 -7.45
N PHE A 259 4.08 21.69 -7.52
CA PHE A 259 3.20 22.57 -8.30
C PHE A 259 2.48 23.63 -7.44
N GLY A 260 3.03 23.98 -6.29
CA GLY A 260 2.49 25.03 -5.41
C GLY A 260 1.17 24.63 -4.72
N LEU A 261 0.23 25.58 -4.64
CA LEU A 261 -1.06 25.40 -3.95
C LEU A 261 -2.20 24.93 -4.88
N GLU A 262 -1.89 24.63 -6.13
CA GLU A 262 -2.89 24.19 -7.10
C GLU A 262 -3.41 22.77 -6.77
N THR A 263 -4.67 22.52 -7.04
CA THR A 263 -5.32 21.23 -6.76
C THR A 263 -5.92 20.59 -7.99
N GLY A 264 -6.17 21.38 -9.04
CA GLY A 264 -6.94 20.93 -10.20
C GLY A 264 -8.35 20.50 -9.83
N SER A 265 -9.16 20.26 -10.82
CA SER A 265 -10.49 19.65 -10.70
C SER A 265 -10.69 18.66 -11.85
N LYS A 266 -11.79 17.89 -11.81
CA LYS A 266 -12.13 17.02 -12.96
C LYS A 266 -12.34 17.81 -14.25
N GLU A 267 -12.87 19.01 -14.17
CA GLU A 267 -13.11 19.92 -15.29
C GLU A 267 -11.84 20.63 -15.75
N TYR A 268 -10.98 20.99 -14.80
CA TYR A 268 -9.75 21.77 -15.02
C TYR A 268 -8.57 21.05 -14.33
N PRO A 269 -8.13 19.91 -14.85
CA PRO A 269 -7.05 19.14 -14.25
C PRO A 269 -5.71 19.87 -14.40
N LEU A 270 -4.80 19.65 -13.46
CA LEU A 270 -3.43 20.15 -13.57
C LEU A 270 -2.73 19.48 -14.75
N VAL A 271 -2.02 20.29 -15.52
CA VAL A 271 -1.17 19.82 -16.60
C VAL A 271 0.25 19.62 -16.05
N MET A 272 0.62 18.37 -15.81
CA MET A 272 1.95 18.03 -15.35
C MET A 272 2.92 18.05 -16.53
N PRO A 273 4.13 18.66 -16.38
CA PRO A 273 5.12 18.59 -17.44
C PRO A 273 5.63 17.15 -17.62
N PRO A 274 6.08 16.76 -18.83
CA PRO A 274 6.61 15.41 -19.08
C PRO A 274 7.75 15.03 -18.11
N SER A 275 8.59 15.96 -17.72
CA SER A 275 9.66 15.75 -16.73
C SER A 275 9.15 15.33 -15.35
N TYR A 276 7.92 15.72 -14.96
CA TYR A 276 7.31 15.30 -13.72
C TYR A 276 6.97 13.80 -13.75
N GLU A 277 6.35 13.34 -14.83
CA GLU A 277 6.00 11.91 -14.98
C GLU A 277 7.25 11.02 -15.07
N GLU A 278 8.29 11.49 -15.78
CA GLU A 278 9.58 10.80 -15.84
C GLU A 278 10.22 10.70 -14.45
N LYS A 279 10.18 11.78 -13.68
CA LYS A 279 10.68 11.80 -12.30
C LYS A 279 9.86 10.86 -11.41
N ALA A 280 8.53 10.90 -11.51
CA ALA A 280 7.65 9.99 -10.75
C ALA A 280 7.98 8.51 -11.05
N LYS A 281 8.16 8.13 -12.33
CA LYS A 281 8.56 6.77 -12.73
C LYS A 281 9.91 6.36 -12.15
N SER A 282 10.91 7.23 -12.23
CA SER A 282 12.24 6.96 -11.66
C SER A 282 12.17 6.73 -10.15
N VAL A 283 11.49 7.64 -9.43
CA VAL A 283 11.30 7.52 -7.97
C VAL A 283 10.46 6.30 -7.62
N GLY A 284 9.34 6.06 -8.32
CA GLY A 284 8.47 4.91 -8.07
C GLY A 284 9.23 3.58 -8.19
N ARG A 285 10.04 3.41 -9.24
CA ARG A 285 10.87 2.20 -9.42
C ARG A 285 11.92 2.04 -8.32
N GLN A 286 12.56 3.14 -7.91
CA GLN A 286 13.52 3.13 -6.80
C GLN A 286 12.84 2.74 -5.48
N ARG A 287 11.65 3.29 -5.20
CA ARG A 287 10.90 3.00 -3.97
C ARG A 287 10.40 1.56 -3.92
N VAL A 288 9.91 1.01 -5.03
CA VAL A 288 9.51 -0.40 -5.13
C VAL A 288 10.71 -1.34 -4.95
N ALA A 289 11.88 -1.01 -5.51
CA ALA A 289 13.11 -1.77 -5.26
C ALA A 289 13.44 -1.80 -3.76
N LEU A 290 13.46 -0.62 -3.12
CA LEU A 290 13.79 -0.48 -1.71
C LEU A 290 12.79 -1.22 -0.81
N ALA A 291 11.48 -1.13 -1.12
CA ALA A 291 10.44 -1.89 -0.42
C ALA A 291 10.69 -3.40 -0.47
N GLY A 292 11.01 -3.93 -1.65
CA GLY A 292 11.32 -5.36 -1.82
C GLY A 292 12.56 -5.79 -1.03
N TYR A 293 13.62 -4.97 -1.01
CA TYR A 293 14.81 -5.24 -0.22
C TYR A 293 14.53 -5.24 1.28
N ARG A 294 13.78 -4.26 1.78
CA ARG A 294 13.40 -4.15 3.19
C ARG A 294 12.45 -5.27 3.61
N LEU A 295 11.47 -5.64 2.77
CA LEU A 295 10.61 -6.79 3.03
C LEU A 295 11.43 -8.07 3.18
N ALA A 296 12.39 -8.33 2.29
CA ALA A 296 13.29 -9.47 2.43
C ALA A 296 14.10 -9.42 3.73
N ALA A 297 14.64 -8.25 4.08
CA ALA A 297 15.45 -8.10 5.27
C ALA A 297 14.66 -8.36 6.57
N VAL A 298 13.43 -7.83 6.69
CA VAL A 298 12.59 -8.07 7.88
C VAL A 298 12.14 -9.52 7.95
N LEU A 299 11.73 -10.15 6.84
CA LEU A 299 11.33 -11.56 6.84
C LEU A 299 12.53 -12.49 7.15
N ASN A 300 13.72 -12.20 6.62
CA ASN A 300 14.94 -12.92 6.96
C ASN A 300 15.33 -12.77 8.43
N HIS A 301 15.11 -11.59 9.02
CA HIS A 301 15.35 -11.36 10.44
C HIS A 301 14.34 -12.11 11.32
N LEU A 302 13.07 -12.16 10.94
CA LEU A 302 12.01 -12.79 11.73
C LEU A 302 12.08 -14.33 11.65
N PHE A 303 12.59 -14.90 10.56
CA PHE A 303 12.61 -16.33 10.30
C PHE A 303 14.02 -16.91 10.20
N HIS A 304 14.97 -16.36 10.97
CA HIS A 304 16.36 -16.86 11.04
C HIS A 304 16.48 -18.16 11.82
#